data_f105370be21bcc2e6b19760aef0ff7f0
#
_entry.id   f105370be21bcc2e6b19760aef0ff7f0
#
_cell.length_a   1.000
_cell.length_b   1.000
_cell.length_c   1.000
_cell.angle_alpha   90.00
_cell.angle_beta   90.00
_cell.angle_gamma   90.00
#
_symmetry.space_group_name_H-M   'P 1'
#
loop_
_entity.id
_entity.type
_entity.pdbx_description
1 polymer ?
#
loop_
_entity_poly.entity_id
_entity_poly.type
_entity_poly.pdbx_seq_one_letter_code
_entity_poly.pdbx_strand_id
1 'polypeptide(L)'
;MKFNETTLRILVRKNYEECFDFYTEKIGLTAVWGDRNGPYTSFATSNDAPPCFAIFSGAAMPMFKGYEQPNASTQPDTIVAVLPTIDLDGDYLRLKEAGVQFLGEPQYIEAWGMRCTYFRDPEGNLFELNDASNV
;
A
#
# COMPACT_ATOMS: atom_id res chain seq x y z
N MET A 1 11.27 -24.65 12.64
CA MET A 1 11.15 -23.20 12.90
C MET A 1 9.74 -22.75 12.61
N LYS A 2 9.16 -21.96 13.50
CA LYS A 2 7.81 -21.42 13.33
C LYS A 2 7.83 -19.90 13.38
N PHE A 3 7.08 -19.29 12.50
CA PHE A 3 6.83 -17.85 12.52
C PHE A 3 5.37 -17.62 12.87
N ASN A 4 5.10 -16.52 13.56
CA ASN A 4 3.74 -16.03 13.75
C ASN A 4 3.31 -15.29 12.47
N GLU A 5 2.23 -14.56 12.55
CA GLU A 5 1.76 -13.76 11.42
C GLU A 5 2.86 -12.79 10.94
N THR A 6 2.93 -12.64 9.65
CA THR A 6 3.89 -11.70 9.04
C THR A 6 3.20 -10.38 8.73
N THR A 7 3.98 -9.31 8.70
CA THR A 7 3.49 -7.96 8.39
C THR A 7 4.42 -7.32 7.37
N LEU A 8 3.84 -6.74 6.35
CA LEU A 8 4.58 -5.87 5.45
C LEU A 8 4.53 -4.46 6.01
N ARG A 9 5.68 -3.83 6.18
CA ARG A 9 5.77 -2.43 6.59
C ARG A 9 6.29 -1.60 5.44
N ILE A 10 5.60 -0.50 5.19
CA ILE A 10 6.02 0.50 4.23
C ILE A 10 6.66 1.63 5.04
N LEU A 11 7.90 1.96 4.72
CA LEU A 11 8.61 3.02 5.43
C LEU A 11 8.26 4.36 4.79
N VAL A 12 7.65 5.23 5.58
CA VAL A 12 7.26 6.57 5.15
C VAL A 12 8.30 7.56 5.65
N ARG A 13 8.94 8.26 4.71
CA ARG A 13 10.05 9.16 5.06
C ARG A 13 9.58 10.53 5.56
N LYS A 14 8.58 11.13 4.94
CA LYS A 14 8.16 12.50 5.30
C LYS A 14 6.69 12.80 5.09
N ASN A 15 5.91 11.88 4.53
CA ASN A 15 4.51 12.12 4.18
C ASN A 15 3.56 11.22 4.98
N TYR A 16 3.81 11.07 6.28
CA TYR A 16 3.07 10.11 7.11
C TYR A 16 1.57 10.44 7.15
N GLU A 17 1.22 11.68 7.45
CA GLU A 17 -0.18 12.08 7.54
C GLU A 17 -0.88 11.96 6.18
N GLU A 18 -0.18 12.34 5.11
CA GLU A 18 -0.72 12.20 3.75
C GLU A 18 -0.94 10.73 3.37
N CYS A 19 -0.02 9.85 3.76
CA CYS A 19 -0.18 8.42 3.54
C CYS A 19 -1.34 7.86 4.35
N PHE A 20 -1.46 8.26 5.62
CA PHE A 20 -2.58 7.84 6.45
C PHE A 20 -3.91 8.23 5.80
N ASP A 21 -4.04 9.49 5.38
CA ASP A 21 -5.25 9.99 4.74
C ASP A 21 -5.50 9.28 3.40
N PHE A 22 -4.45 9.02 2.65
CA PHE A 22 -4.54 8.31 1.37
C PHE A 22 -5.15 6.91 1.56
N TYR A 23 -4.62 6.14 2.50
CA TYR A 23 -5.10 4.77 2.71
C TYR A 23 -6.49 4.72 3.32
N THR A 24 -6.83 5.64 4.21
CA THR A 24 -8.14 5.65 4.86
C THR A 24 -9.21 6.32 4.00
N GLU A 25 -8.93 7.47 3.44
CA GLU A 25 -9.94 8.27 2.73
C GLU A 25 -10.08 7.89 1.25
N LYS A 26 -8.96 7.69 0.55
CA LYS A 26 -9.01 7.39 -0.88
C LYS A 26 -9.14 5.91 -1.15
N ILE A 27 -8.29 5.09 -0.55
CA ILE A 27 -8.32 3.64 -0.75
C ILE A 27 -9.48 3.00 0.02
N GLY A 28 -9.82 3.55 1.19
CA GLY A 28 -10.94 3.07 1.98
C GLY A 28 -10.58 1.96 2.95
N LEU A 29 -9.32 1.85 3.34
CA LEU A 29 -8.90 0.90 4.36
C LEU A 29 -9.24 1.45 5.75
N THR A 30 -9.26 0.53 6.71
CA THR A 30 -9.52 0.87 8.11
C THR A 30 -8.21 0.82 8.89
N ALA A 31 -7.90 1.89 9.62
CA ALA A 31 -6.78 1.89 10.57
C ALA A 31 -7.22 1.10 11.80
N VAL A 32 -6.64 -0.09 11.99
CA VAL A 32 -7.01 -0.98 13.10
C VAL A 32 -6.07 -0.85 14.28
N TRP A 33 -4.94 -0.18 14.11
CA TRP A 33 -4.00 0.14 15.18
C TRP A 33 -3.21 1.37 14.78
N GLY A 34 -2.93 2.24 15.76
CA GLY A 34 -2.24 3.48 15.51
C GLY A 34 -3.16 4.57 14.97
N ASP A 35 -2.59 5.71 14.66
CA ASP A 35 -3.38 6.86 14.22
C ASP A 35 -2.57 7.77 13.27
N ARG A 36 -3.21 8.84 12.84
CA ARG A 36 -2.68 9.80 11.87
C ARG A 36 -1.37 10.47 12.31
N ASN A 37 -1.12 10.50 13.61
CA ASN A 37 0.11 11.11 14.15
C ASN A 37 1.33 10.18 14.07
N GLY A 38 1.11 8.90 13.78
CA GLY A 38 2.19 7.93 13.73
C GLY A 38 2.76 7.58 15.12
N PRO A 39 3.94 6.96 15.15
CA PRO A 39 4.83 6.62 14.03
C PRO A 39 4.48 5.33 13.29
N TYR A 40 3.41 4.61 13.69
CA TYR A 40 3.06 3.30 13.16
C TYR A 40 1.54 3.19 13.04
N THR A 41 1.06 2.69 11.90
CA THR A 41 -0.37 2.41 11.72
C THR A 41 -0.53 1.10 10.96
N SER A 42 -1.38 0.21 11.46
CA SER A 42 -1.78 -1.01 10.76
C SER A 42 -3.12 -0.78 10.07
N PHE A 43 -3.23 -1.21 8.81
CA PHE A 43 -4.45 -1.11 8.02
C PHE A 43 -5.02 -2.49 7.73
N ALA A 44 -6.34 -2.57 7.67
CA ALA A 44 -7.08 -3.75 7.27
C ALA A 44 -8.22 -3.36 6.34
N THR A 45 -8.80 -4.35 5.67
CA THR A 45 -9.94 -4.13 4.77
C THR A 45 -11.24 -3.83 5.52
N SER A 46 -11.32 -4.23 6.78
CA SER A 46 -12.44 -3.90 7.68
C SER A 46 -11.97 -4.06 9.13
N ASN A 47 -12.80 -3.61 10.08
CA ASN A 47 -12.48 -3.74 11.50
C ASN A 47 -12.29 -5.19 11.96
N ASP A 48 -12.94 -6.14 11.28
CA ASP A 48 -12.90 -7.54 11.66
C ASP A 48 -11.91 -8.38 10.87
N ALA A 49 -11.25 -7.75 9.88
CA ALA A 49 -10.26 -8.44 9.05
C ALA A 49 -8.86 -8.35 9.66
N PRO A 50 -7.99 -9.34 9.38
CA PRO A 50 -6.59 -9.22 9.79
C PRO A 50 -5.91 -8.07 9.05
N PRO A 51 -4.87 -7.47 9.65
CA PRO A 51 -4.12 -6.40 8.98
C PRO A 51 -3.52 -6.84 7.65
N CYS A 52 -3.60 -5.95 6.64
CA CYS A 52 -2.99 -6.18 5.32
C CYS A 52 -1.51 -5.78 5.33
N PHE A 53 -1.25 -4.59 5.85
CA PHE A 53 0.09 -4.02 5.93
C PHE A 53 0.08 -2.86 6.93
N ALA A 54 1.28 -2.34 7.20
CA ALA A 54 1.43 -1.19 8.08
C ALA A 54 2.30 -0.12 7.43
N ILE A 55 2.11 1.14 7.82
CA ILE A 55 3.06 2.20 7.53
C ILE A 55 3.83 2.53 8.81
N PHE A 56 5.10 2.82 8.67
CA PHE A 56 5.99 3.13 9.79
C PHE A 56 6.87 4.31 9.41
N SER A 57 7.03 5.25 10.34
CA SER A 57 7.89 6.40 10.09
C SER A 57 9.34 5.95 9.87
N GLY A 58 9.86 6.19 8.68
CA GLY A 58 11.25 5.88 8.36
C GLY A 58 12.25 6.64 9.23
N ALA A 59 11.83 7.77 9.80
CA ALA A 59 12.67 8.53 10.73
C ALA A 59 12.95 7.77 12.02
N ALA A 60 12.17 6.73 12.34
CA ALA A 60 12.41 5.91 13.52
C ALA A 60 13.43 4.79 13.26
N MET A 61 13.71 4.45 12.01
CA MET A 61 14.61 3.34 11.68
C MET A 61 16.04 3.51 12.20
N PRO A 62 16.61 4.74 12.22
CA PRO A 62 17.95 4.92 12.78
C PRO A 62 18.08 4.60 14.27
N MET A 63 16.96 4.41 14.97
CA MET A 63 16.99 3.91 16.36
C MET A 63 17.63 2.52 16.43
N PHE A 64 17.55 1.77 15.35
CA PHE A 64 18.29 0.51 15.23
C PHE A 64 19.72 0.83 14.80
N LYS A 65 20.67 0.53 15.68
CA LYS A 65 22.08 0.79 15.42
C LYS A 65 22.55 -0.07 14.25
N GLY A 66 23.12 0.57 13.23
CA GLY A 66 23.56 -0.09 12.02
C GLY A 66 22.66 0.17 10.82
N TYR A 67 21.47 0.76 11.03
CA TYR A 67 20.60 1.13 9.92
C TYR A 67 21.13 2.40 9.24
N GLU A 68 21.22 2.35 7.91
CA GLU A 68 21.59 3.50 7.09
C GLU A 68 20.45 3.82 6.12
N GLN A 69 20.09 5.10 5.99
CA GLN A 69 19.06 5.55 5.05
C GLN A 69 19.56 5.42 3.62
N PRO A 70 18.86 4.67 2.75
CA PRO A 70 19.23 4.62 1.35
C PRO A 70 18.84 5.92 0.65
N ASN A 71 19.49 6.20 -0.49
CA ASN A 71 19.11 7.29 -1.36
C ASN A 71 17.91 6.86 -2.20
N ALA A 72 16.73 7.25 -1.76
CA ALA A 72 15.47 6.78 -2.35
C ALA A 72 15.23 7.25 -3.78
N SER A 73 15.85 8.36 -4.20
CA SER A 73 15.61 8.91 -5.53
C SER A 73 16.18 8.05 -6.66
N THR A 74 17.07 7.10 -6.34
CA THR A 74 17.73 6.24 -7.32
C THR A 74 17.41 4.77 -7.17
N GLN A 75 16.54 4.40 -6.21
CA GLN A 75 16.22 3.00 -5.93
C GLN A 75 15.10 2.53 -6.87
N PRO A 76 15.26 1.35 -7.54
CA PRO A 76 14.14 0.74 -8.24
C PRO A 76 13.08 0.23 -7.27
N ASP A 77 11.87 -0.01 -7.78
CA ASP A 77 10.84 -0.68 -6.99
C ASP A 77 11.27 -2.11 -6.67
N THR A 78 11.23 -2.47 -5.40
CA THR A 78 11.58 -3.82 -4.95
C THR A 78 10.40 -4.56 -4.34
N ILE A 79 9.33 -3.86 -4.03
CA ILE A 79 8.14 -4.43 -3.40
C ILE A 79 6.91 -3.88 -4.10
N VAL A 80 5.93 -4.75 -4.34
CA VAL A 80 4.61 -4.37 -4.80
C VAL A 80 3.60 -4.89 -3.78
N ALA A 81 2.79 -3.99 -3.24
CA ALA A 81 1.66 -4.40 -2.41
C ALA A 81 0.46 -4.67 -3.31
N VAL A 82 -0.23 -5.79 -3.08
CA VAL A 82 -1.28 -6.25 -3.97
C VAL A 82 -2.64 -6.15 -3.28
N LEU A 83 -3.60 -5.50 -3.96
CA LEU A 83 -4.97 -5.35 -3.51
C LEU A 83 -5.90 -6.04 -4.52
N PRO A 84 -6.28 -7.31 -4.28
CA PRO A 84 -7.28 -7.94 -5.14
C PRO A 84 -8.65 -7.28 -4.94
N THR A 85 -9.41 -7.14 -6.02
CA THR A 85 -10.75 -6.54 -5.96
C THR A 85 -11.75 -7.38 -6.76
N ILE A 86 -13.01 -7.34 -6.36
CA ILE A 86 -14.08 -8.01 -7.08
C ILE A 86 -14.67 -7.14 -8.20
N ASP A 87 -14.34 -5.86 -8.23
CA ASP A 87 -14.83 -4.92 -9.25
C ASP A 87 -13.69 -3.98 -9.66
N LEU A 88 -12.77 -4.50 -10.46
CA LEU A 88 -11.58 -3.76 -10.87
C LEU A 88 -11.92 -2.45 -11.59
N ASP A 89 -12.81 -2.50 -12.58
CA ASP A 89 -13.14 -1.30 -13.35
C ASP A 89 -13.84 -0.25 -12.51
N GLY A 90 -14.77 -0.66 -11.66
CA GLY A 90 -15.48 0.25 -10.76
C GLY A 90 -14.53 0.89 -9.74
N ASP A 91 -13.67 0.10 -9.13
CA ASP A 91 -12.70 0.61 -8.16
C ASP A 91 -11.67 1.52 -8.82
N TYR A 92 -11.21 1.17 -10.02
CA TYR A 92 -10.32 2.04 -10.78
C TYR A 92 -10.94 3.43 -10.99
N LEU A 93 -12.19 3.48 -11.47
CA LEU A 93 -12.86 4.76 -11.71
C LEU A 93 -13.08 5.54 -10.42
N ARG A 94 -13.51 4.86 -9.36
CA ARG A 94 -13.75 5.49 -8.05
C ARG A 94 -12.46 6.12 -7.51
N LEU A 95 -11.36 5.37 -7.56
CA LEU A 95 -10.07 5.85 -7.06
C LEU A 95 -9.52 6.98 -7.92
N LYS A 96 -9.69 6.88 -9.24
CA LYS A 96 -9.27 7.94 -10.16
C LYS A 96 -10.00 9.25 -9.86
N GLU A 97 -11.31 9.18 -9.63
CA GLU A 97 -12.11 10.35 -9.24
C GLU A 97 -11.68 10.91 -7.88
N ALA A 98 -11.21 10.06 -6.98
CA ALA A 98 -10.68 10.48 -5.68
C ALA A 98 -9.28 11.10 -5.77
N GLY A 99 -8.69 11.14 -6.97
CA GLY A 99 -7.39 11.77 -7.18
C GLY A 99 -6.21 10.82 -7.16
N VAL A 100 -6.44 9.49 -7.14
CA VAL A 100 -5.36 8.52 -7.25
C VAL A 100 -4.84 8.51 -8.68
N GLN A 101 -3.52 8.63 -8.84
CA GLN A 101 -2.89 8.63 -10.15
C GLN A 101 -2.40 7.23 -10.49
N PHE A 102 -3.00 6.62 -11.51
CA PHE A 102 -2.63 5.30 -11.98
C PHE A 102 -1.54 5.39 -13.04
N LEU A 103 -0.73 4.35 -13.14
CA LEU A 103 0.29 4.24 -14.18
C LEU A 103 -0.33 4.01 -15.56
N GLY A 104 -1.54 3.47 -15.60
CA GLY A 104 -2.28 3.22 -16.82
C GLY A 104 -3.66 2.67 -16.51
N GLU A 105 -4.46 2.47 -17.55
CA GLU A 105 -5.76 1.83 -17.42
C GLU A 105 -5.61 0.34 -17.12
N PRO A 106 -6.65 -0.33 -16.56
CA PRO A 106 -6.61 -1.77 -16.37
C PRO A 106 -6.32 -2.51 -17.68
N GLN A 107 -5.41 -3.46 -17.62
CA GLN A 107 -4.94 -4.24 -18.75
C GLN A 107 -5.04 -5.72 -18.44
N TYR A 108 -5.39 -6.52 -19.43
CA TYR A 108 -5.28 -7.97 -19.32
C TYR A 108 -3.86 -8.41 -19.67
N ILE A 109 -3.23 -9.10 -18.74
CA ILE A 109 -1.88 -9.64 -18.96
C ILE A 109 -2.02 -11.14 -19.16
N GLU A 110 -1.85 -11.58 -20.38
CA GLU A 110 -2.07 -12.97 -20.77
C GLU A 110 -1.21 -13.94 -19.94
N ALA A 111 0.06 -13.59 -19.75
CA ALA A 111 0.99 -14.43 -18.98
C ALA A 111 0.57 -14.62 -17.53
N TRP A 112 -0.20 -13.68 -16.96
CA TRP A 112 -0.65 -13.72 -15.57
C TRP A 112 -2.10 -14.18 -15.42
N GLY A 113 -2.86 -14.24 -16.52
CA GLY A 113 -4.24 -14.68 -16.51
C GLY A 113 -5.19 -13.76 -15.75
N MET A 114 -4.87 -12.47 -15.63
CA MET A 114 -5.70 -11.52 -14.89
C MET A 114 -5.58 -10.12 -15.48
N ARG A 115 -6.56 -9.28 -15.14
CA ARG A 115 -6.50 -7.86 -15.42
C ARG A 115 -5.95 -7.13 -14.19
N CYS A 116 -5.14 -6.13 -14.40
CA CYS A 116 -4.56 -5.35 -13.33
C CYS A 116 -4.24 -3.92 -13.76
N THR A 117 -4.03 -3.08 -12.78
CA THR A 117 -3.46 -1.75 -12.94
C THR A 117 -2.63 -1.40 -11.71
N TYR A 118 -1.88 -0.33 -11.79
CA TYR A 118 -0.94 0.06 -10.75
C TYR A 118 -1.11 1.52 -10.37
N PHE A 119 -0.89 1.82 -9.10
CA PHE A 119 -0.83 3.19 -8.61
C PHE A 119 0.27 3.30 -7.56
N ARG A 120 0.62 4.53 -7.20
CA ARG A 120 1.60 4.80 -6.15
C ARG A 120 0.94 5.58 -5.02
N ASP A 121 1.39 5.31 -3.80
CA ASP A 121 1.00 6.13 -2.66
C ASP A 121 1.77 7.46 -2.67
N PRO A 122 1.47 8.40 -1.74
CA PRO A 122 2.18 9.69 -1.70
C PRO A 122 3.68 9.59 -1.49
N GLU A 123 4.18 8.47 -0.99
CA GLU A 123 5.60 8.23 -0.77
C GLU A 123 6.27 7.53 -1.95
N GLY A 124 5.50 7.16 -2.98
CA GLY A 124 6.00 6.52 -4.19
C GLY A 124 5.98 5.00 -4.16
N ASN A 125 5.40 4.38 -3.13
CA ASN A 125 5.32 2.93 -3.04
C ASN A 125 4.33 2.37 -4.05
N LEU A 126 4.68 1.26 -4.68
CA LEU A 126 3.92 0.68 -5.78
C LEU A 126 2.84 -0.28 -5.27
N PHE A 127 1.64 -0.11 -5.78
CA PHE A 127 0.48 -0.96 -5.49
C PHE A 127 -0.09 -1.52 -6.78
N GLU A 128 -0.53 -2.77 -6.71
CA GLU A 128 -1.27 -3.43 -7.79
C GLU A 128 -2.73 -3.59 -7.36
N LEU A 129 -3.63 -3.23 -8.27
CA LEU A 129 -5.07 -3.52 -8.14
C LEU A 129 -5.39 -4.56 -9.20
N ASN A 130 -5.99 -5.70 -8.82
CA ASN A 130 -6.24 -6.77 -9.78
C ASN A 130 -7.57 -7.47 -9.54
N ASP A 131 -8.02 -8.23 -10.55
CA ASP A 131 -9.27 -8.96 -10.51
C ASP A 131 -9.07 -10.47 -10.28
N ALA A 132 -7.93 -10.90 -9.78
CA ALA A 132 -7.63 -12.31 -9.58
C ALA A 132 -8.65 -13.01 -8.67
N SER A 133 -9.27 -12.27 -7.73
CA SER A 133 -10.28 -12.82 -6.84
C SER A 133 -11.60 -13.19 -7.54
N ASN A 134 -11.78 -12.78 -8.81
CA ASN A 134 -12.97 -13.09 -9.62
C ASN A 134 -12.81 -14.34 -10.49
N VAL A 135 -11.71 -15.03 -10.36
CA VAL A 135 -11.42 -16.24 -11.16
C VAL A 135 -11.89 -17.48 -10.46
#